data_17cdf5dabb61a38d49bb25b17ad1baba
#
_entry.id   17cdf5dabb61a38d49bb25b17ad1baba
#
_cell.length_a   1.000
_cell.length_b   1.000
_cell.length_c   1.000
_cell.angle_alpha   90.00
_cell.angle_beta   90.00
_cell.angle_gamma   90.00
#
_symmetry.space_group_name_H-M   'P 1'
#
loop_
_entity.id
_entity.type
_entity.pdbx_description
1 polymer ?
#
loop_
_entity_poly.entity_id
_entity_poly.type
_entity_poly.pdbx_seq_one_letter_code
_entity_poly.pdbx_strand_id
1 'polypeptide(L)'
;MEETKYNGPEMSRKKLFVLLLTAALILTLFLTRSRCTDQSETVGEEDVAVAPPEEQYLYISPFDSLFRLYADSICDWKMLAAIAYVESKFDTSARSYRGAQGLMQIMPATYRHTLAKLGVSDTMAQNVELDIRVAVRYMNDLGKLFSFINEKERINYILGSYNGGSNHIFDAMRIARKNGINRYSWSSLSPVLSSLSDPEVYNDSVCQYGSFDATETLNYVRNVTRKYNEYKSRDLMFRAFEKLAENNKE
;
A
#
# COMPACT_ATOMS: atom_id res chain seq x y z
N MET A 1 -22.07 -14.34 44.13
CA MET A 1 -21.43 -14.56 42.81
C MET A 1 -22.49 -14.20 41.76
N GLU A 2 -22.42 -12.96 41.28
CA GLU A 2 -23.32 -12.44 40.23
C GLU A 2 -22.64 -12.62 38.86
N GLU A 3 -23.30 -13.40 38.00
CA GLU A 3 -22.88 -13.57 36.60
C GLU A 3 -23.28 -12.32 35.80
N THR A 4 -22.31 -11.53 35.39
CA THR A 4 -22.52 -10.42 34.44
C THR A 4 -22.68 -10.99 33.04
N LYS A 5 -23.91 -10.99 32.52
CA LYS A 5 -24.23 -11.25 31.10
C LYS A 5 -23.69 -10.12 30.24
N TYR A 6 -22.71 -10.46 29.40
CA TYR A 6 -22.20 -9.58 28.35
C TYR A 6 -23.22 -9.51 27.20
N ASN A 7 -23.92 -8.38 27.06
CA ASN A 7 -24.77 -8.08 25.92
C ASN A 7 -23.92 -7.32 24.87
N GLY A 8 -23.47 -8.01 23.82
CA GLY A 8 -22.86 -7.36 22.67
C GLY A 8 -23.83 -6.39 21.96
N PRO A 9 -23.34 -5.39 21.19
CA PRO A 9 -24.18 -4.39 20.57
C PRO A 9 -25.15 -5.02 19.56
N GLU A 10 -26.44 -4.90 19.82
CA GLU A 10 -27.51 -5.31 18.90
C GLU A 10 -27.44 -4.50 17.60
N MET A 11 -27.22 -5.19 16.49
CA MET A 11 -27.18 -4.55 15.18
C MET A 11 -28.58 -4.06 14.79
N SER A 12 -28.73 -2.77 14.56
CA SER A 12 -30.01 -2.16 14.15
C SER A 12 -30.61 -2.89 12.94
N ARG A 13 -31.94 -3.16 12.99
CA ARG A 13 -32.68 -3.81 11.88
C ARG A 13 -32.45 -3.15 10.51
N LYS A 14 -32.21 -1.84 10.46
CA LYS A 14 -31.88 -1.10 9.23
C LYS A 14 -30.50 -1.49 8.69
N LYS A 15 -29.49 -1.70 9.54
CA LYS A 15 -28.14 -2.14 9.10
C LYS A 15 -28.18 -3.59 8.59
N LEU A 16 -28.93 -4.47 9.24
CA LEU A 16 -29.12 -5.85 8.80
C LEU A 16 -29.84 -5.90 7.45
N PHE A 17 -30.86 -5.07 7.24
CA PHE A 17 -31.61 -4.99 5.98
C PHE A 17 -30.75 -4.50 4.81
N VAL A 18 -29.89 -3.49 5.03
CA VAL A 18 -28.94 -3.00 4.01
C VAL A 18 -27.90 -4.08 3.68
N LEU A 19 -27.43 -4.83 4.67
CA LEU A 19 -26.47 -5.92 4.46
C LEU A 19 -27.08 -7.06 3.63
N LEU A 20 -28.34 -7.41 3.88
CA LEU A 20 -29.08 -8.44 3.12
C LEU A 20 -29.37 -8.00 1.68
N LEU A 21 -29.70 -6.71 1.47
CA LEU A 21 -29.93 -6.17 0.13
C LEU A 21 -28.66 -6.12 -0.72
N THR A 22 -27.52 -5.76 -0.12
CA THR A 22 -26.23 -5.78 -0.83
C THR A 22 -25.78 -7.19 -1.16
N ALA A 23 -26.00 -8.16 -0.27
CA ALA A 23 -25.73 -9.57 -0.54
C ALA A 23 -26.62 -10.14 -1.65
N ALA A 24 -27.91 -9.79 -1.67
CA ALA A 24 -28.85 -10.21 -2.73
C ALA A 24 -28.50 -9.60 -4.10
N LEU A 25 -28.05 -8.33 -4.15
CA LEU A 25 -27.64 -7.66 -5.39
C LEU A 25 -26.38 -8.31 -5.99
N ILE A 26 -25.43 -8.69 -5.14
CA ILE A 26 -24.21 -9.39 -5.55
C ILE A 26 -24.54 -10.78 -6.07
N LEU A 27 -25.46 -11.49 -5.41
CA LEU A 27 -25.90 -12.82 -5.84
C LEU A 27 -26.63 -12.79 -7.20
N THR A 28 -27.46 -11.77 -7.46
CA THR A 28 -28.15 -11.62 -8.75
C THR A 28 -27.17 -11.30 -9.89
N LEU A 29 -26.15 -10.50 -9.66
CA LEU A 29 -25.10 -10.21 -10.65
C LEU A 29 -24.26 -11.46 -10.96
N PHE A 30 -24.07 -12.35 -9.99
CA PHE A 30 -23.36 -13.61 -10.19
C PHE A 30 -24.17 -14.61 -11.01
N LEU A 31 -25.47 -14.72 -10.76
CA LEU A 31 -26.39 -15.67 -11.44
C LEU A 31 -26.66 -15.26 -12.91
N THR A 32 -26.60 -13.99 -13.25
CA THR A 32 -26.78 -13.52 -14.64
C THR A 32 -25.55 -13.78 -15.51
N ARG A 33 -24.36 -13.90 -14.92
CA ARG A 33 -23.12 -14.16 -15.66
C ARG A 33 -22.93 -15.65 -16.04
N SER A 34 -23.65 -16.57 -15.37
CA SER A 34 -23.52 -18.03 -15.60
C SER A 34 -24.41 -18.59 -16.73
N ARG A 35 -25.12 -17.74 -17.50
CA ARG A 35 -26.04 -18.20 -18.53
C ARG A 35 -25.61 -18.03 -19.98
N CYS A 36 -24.37 -17.70 -20.25
CA CYS A 36 -23.89 -17.67 -21.63
C CYS A 36 -22.63 -18.52 -21.76
N THR A 37 -22.80 -19.81 -22.03
CA THR A 37 -21.98 -20.63 -22.95
C THR A 37 -22.41 -22.11 -22.84
N ASP A 38 -23.28 -22.51 -23.77
CA ASP A 38 -23.41 -23.90 -24.11
C ASP A 38 -23.40 -24.00 -25.65
N GLN A 39 -22.25 -24.36 -26.21
CA GLN A 39 -22.16 -24.99 -27.54
C GLN A 39 -21.02 -25.96 -27.54
N SER A 40 -21.35 -27.21 -27.65
CA SER A 40 -20.48 -28.37 -27.78
C SER A 40 -19.84 -28.44 -29.16
N GLU A 41 -18.52 -28.50 -29.22
CA GLU A 41 -17.76 -29.14 -30.32
C GLU A 41 -16.78 -30.14 -29.74
N THR A 42 -16.97 -31.41 -30.13
CA THR A 42 -16.06 -32.53 -29.82
C THR A 42 -14.83 -32.45 -30.70
N VAL A 43 -13.68 -32.24 -30.10
CA VAL A 43 -12.35 -32.46 -30.75
C VAL A 43 -11.46 -33.27 -29.80
N GLY A 44 -10.71 -34.22 -30.38
CA GLY A 44 -10.03 -35.34 -29.76
C GLY A 44 -9.10 -35.02 -28.58
N GLU A 45 -8.96 -36.02 -27.71
CA GLU A 45 -8.01 -36.09 -26.61
C GLU A 45 -6.56 -36.03 -27.14
N GLU A 46 -5.94 -34.87 -27.07
CA GLU A 46 -4.50 -34.72 -26.92
C GLU A 46 -4.22 -34.38 -25.45
N ASP A 47 -3.28 -35.09 -24.82
CA ASP A 47 -2.79 -34.85 -23.46
C ASP A 47 -2.24 -33.43 -23.34
N VAL A 48 -3.13 -32.47 -23.16
CA VAL A 48 -2.78 -31.11 -22.76
C VAL A 48 -2.47 -31.16 -21.27
N ALA A 49 -1.21 -31.00 -20.93
CA ALA A 49 -0.77 -30.76 -19.56
C ALA A 49 -1.67 -29.68 -18.97
N VAL A 50 -2.58 -30.09 -18.06
CA VAL A 50 -3.47 -29.18 -17.35
C VAL A 50 -2.59 -28.20 -16.57
N ALA A 51 -2.51 -26.96 -17.05
CA ALA A 51 -1.89 -25.90 -16.27
C ALA A 51 -2.53 -25.90 -14.86
N PRO A 52 -1.75 -25.76 -13.80
CA PRO A 52 -2.32 -25.69 -12.46
C PRO A 52 -3.42 -24.63 -12.45
N PRO A 53 -4.54 -24.86 -11.72
CA PRO A 53 -5.66 -23.91 -11.70
C PRO A 53 -5.11 -22.52 -11.41
N GLU A 54 -5.43 -21.55 -12.27
CA GLU A 54 -5.08 -20.15 -12.03
C GLU A 54 -5.64 -19.80 -10.65
N GLU A 55 -4.73 -19.62 -9.69
CA GLU A 55 -5.12 -19.12 -8.37
C GLU A 55 -5.93 -17.83 -8.59
N GLN A 56 -7.21 -17.86 -8.28
CA GLN A 56 -8.04 -16.67 -8.39
C GLN A 56 -7.56 -15.67 -7.33
N TYR A 57 -7.07 -14.53 -7.77
CA TYR A 57 -6.58 -13.49 -6.89
C TYR A 57 -7.54 -12.31 -6.88
N LEU A 58 -7.63 -11.64 -5.73
CA LEU A 58 -8.27 -10.35 -5.66
C LEU A 58 -7.66 -9.41 -6.69
N TYR A 59 -8.49 -8.88 -7.61
CA TYR A 59 -8.08 -7.86 -8.56
C TYR A 59 -8.21 -6.46 -7.95
N ILE A 60 -7.12 -5.69 -7.94
CA ILE A 60 -7.04 -4.31 -7.47
C ILE A 60 -6.77 -3.37 -8.63
N SER A 61 -5.83 -3.73 -9.50
CA SER A 61 -5.36 -2.90 -10.62
C SER A 61 -4.82 -3.76 -11.77
N PRO A 62 -4.68 -3.19 -12.97
CA PRO A 62 -4.04 -3.89 -14.10
C PRO A 62 -2.56 -4.23 -13.87
N PHE A 63 -1.96 -3.75 -12.77
CA PHE A 63 -0.55 -3.95 -12.44
C PHE A 63 -0.30 -4.98 -11.34
N ASP A 64 -1.34 -5.68 -10.88
CA ASP A 64 -1.26 -6.60 -9.75
C ASP A 64 -0.22 -7.72 -9.95
N SER A 65 -0.08 -8.24 -11.18
CA SER A 65 0.94 -9.25 -11.51
C SER A 65 2.36 -8.70 -11.33
N LEU A 66 2.61 -7.45 -11.74
CA LEU A 66 3.89 -6.79 -11.53
C LEU A 66 4.14 -6.48 -10.06
N PHE A 67 3.12 -6.01 -9.32
CA PHE A 67 3.25 -5.79 -7.88
C PHE A 67 3.58 -7.08 -7.15
N ARG A 68 2.95 -8.21 -7.51
CA ARG A 68 3.26 -9.54 -6.92
C ARG A 68 4.66 -10.01 -7.28
N LEU A 69 5.09 -9.79 -8.52
CA LEU A 69 6.42 -10.18 -8.99
C LEU A 69 7.55 -9.46 -8.23
N TYR A 70 7.37 -8.19 -7.90
CA TYR A 70 8.39 -7.35 -7.27
C TYR A 70 8.19 -7.12 -5.77
N ALA A 71 7.11 -7.65 -5.18
CA ALA A 71 6.88 -7.60 -3.73
C ALA A 71 7.99 -8.30 -2.95
N ASP A 72 8.28 -7.79 -1.77
CA ASP A 72 9.29 -8.36 -0.87
C ASP A 72 8.87 -8.28 0.62
N SER A 73 9.80 -8.56 1.54
CA SER A 73 9.54 -8.54 2.98
C SER A 73 9.28 -7.15 3.57
N ILE A 74 9.70 -6.09 2.89
CA ILE A 74 9.47 -4.70 3.32
C ILE A 74 8.13 -4.20 2.80
N CYS A 75 7.77 -4.60 1.58
CA CYS A 75 6.61 -4.10 0.88
C CYS A 75 5.88 -5.23 0.15
N ASP A 76 4.79 -5.73 0.74
CA ASP A 76 3.95 -6.70 0.04
C ASP A 76 3.22 -6.06 -1.15
N TRP A 77 2.69 -6.87 -2.07
CA TRP A 77 2.08 -6.40 -3.31
C TRP A 77 0.89 -5.45 -3.08
N LYS A 78 0.13 -5.62 -1.99
CA LYS A 78 -0.99 -4.73 -1.65
C LYS A 78 -0.51 -3.37 -1.15
N MET A 79 0.66 -3.34 -0.51
CA MET A 79 1.31 -2.08 -0.13
C MET A 79 1.79 -1.33 -1.37
N LEU A 80 2.42 -2.02 -2.34
CA LEU A 80 2.80 -1.42 -3.63
C LEU A 80 1.58 -0.87 -4.37
N ALA A 81 0.48 -1.62 -4.43
CA ALA A 81 -0.77 -1.17 -5.02
C ALA A 81 -1.36 0.06 -4.27
N ALA A 82 -1.28 0.09 -2.93
CA ALA A 82 -1.76 1.22 -2.14
C ALA A 82 -0.93 2.49 -2.39
N ILE A 83 0.39 2.36 -2.50
CA ILE A 83 1.30 3.45 -2.86
C ILE A 83 0.95 3.97 -4.25
N ALA A 84 0.91 3.12 -5.27
CA ALA A 84 0.58 3.49 -6.65
C ALA A 84 -0.79 4.18 -6.75
N TYR A 85 -1.79 3.70 -6.00
CA TYR A 85 -3.10 4.35 -5.95
C TYR A 85 -3.04 5.75 -5.34
N VAL A 86 -2.30 5.94 -4.27
CA VAL A 86 -2.20 7.25 -3.60
C VAL A 86 -1.40 8.23 -4.45
N GLU A 87 -0.31 7.76 -5.09
CA GLU A 87 0.58 8.55 -5.93
C GLU A 87 -0.08 9.02 -7.23
N SER A 88 -0.68 8.11 -7.97
CA SER A 88 -1.13 8.38 -9.34
C SER A 88 -2.56 7.94 -9.66
N LYS A 89 -3.27 7.26 -8.73
CA LYS A 89 -4.53 6.54 -9.03
C LYS A 89 -4.36 5.49 -10.14
N PHE A 90 -3.17 4.91 -10.22
CA PHE A 90 -2.74 3.99 -11.28
C PHE A 90 -2.56 4.64 -12.66
N ASP A 91 -2.45 5.97 -12.76
CA ASP A 91 -2.14 6.66 -14.00
C ASP A 91 -0.63 6.63 -14.27
N THR A 92 -0.23 5.91 -15.30
CA THR A 92 1.18 5.77 -15.71
C THR A 92 1.74 7.03 -16.38
N SER A 93 0.88 7.95 -16.80
CA SER A 93 1.24 9.23 -17.42
C SER A 93 1.28 10.40 -16.42
N ALA A 94 0.92 10.15 -15.15
CA ALA A 94 0.83 11.17 -14.13
C ALA A 94 2.14 11.96 -13.99
N ARG A 95 2.01 13.28 -13.84
CA ARG A 95 3.12 14.22 -13.59
C ARG A 95 2.72 15.19 -12.50
N SER A 96 3.55 15.29 -11.46
CA SER A 96 3.35 16.30 -10.43
C SER A 96 3.96 17.66 -10.85
N TYR A 97 3.48 18.73 -10.25
CA TYR A 97 4.06 20.06 -10.47
C TYR A 97 5.54 20.17 -10.02
N ARG A 98 5.98 19.31 -9.10
CA ARG A 98 7.37 19.20 -8.64
C ARG A 98 8.24 18.33 -9.56
N GLY A 99 7.65 17.73 -10.61
CA GLY A 99 8.36 16.93 -11.60
C GLY A 99 8.42 15.43 -11.31
N ALA A 100 7.74 14.91 -10.29
CA ALA A 100 7.57 13.47 -10.12
C ALA A 100 6.76 12.88 -11.28
N GLN A 101 7.07 11.66 -11.71
CA GLN A 101 6.50 11.06 -12.92
C GLN A 101 6.12 9.60 -12.73
N GLY A 102 5.14 9.16 -13.55
CA GLY A 102 4.76 7.77 -13.71
C GLY A 102 3.91 7.21 -12.59
N LEU A 103 3.76 5.90 -12.58
CA LEU A 103 2.89 5.15 -11.68
C LEU A 103 3.21 5.40 -10.20
N MET A 104 4.50 5.45 -9.86
CA MET A 104 5.01 5.49 -8.49
C MET A 104 5.49 6.88 -8.05
N GLN A 105 5.35 7.91 -8.90
CA GLN A 105 5.64 9.32 -8.63
C GLN A 105 7.01 9.58 -7.97
N ILE A 106 8.06 8.94 -8.48
CA ILE A 106 9.41 9.14 -7.96
C ILE A 106 10.04 10.37 -8.63
N MET A 107 10.67 11.21 -7.82
CA MET A 107 11.39 12.39 -8.30
C MET A 107 12.56 11.99 -9.22
N PRO A 108 12.82 12.74 -10.31
CA PRO A 108 13.82 12.36 -11.32
C PRO A 108 15.23 12.12 -10.74
N ALA A 109 15.66 12.89 -9.74
CA ALA A 109 16.96 12.70 -9.11
C ALA A 109 17.05 11.36 -8.36
N THR A 110 16.00 11.03 -7.57
CA THR A 110 15.89 9.76 -6.85
C THR A 110 15.78 8.60 -7.83
N TYR A 111 15.01 8.77 -8.91
CA TYR A 111 14.83 7.77 -9.96
C TYR A 111 16.19 7.37 -10.58
N ARG A 112 16.95 8.36 -11.10
CA ARG A 112 18.28 8.13 -11.70
C ARG A 112 19.27 7.49 -10.71
N HIS A 113 19.31 8.00 -9.46
CA HIS A 113 20.18 7.42 -8.44
C HIS A 113 19.85 5.94 -8.16
N THR A 114 18.56 5.61 -8.13
CA THR A 114 18.10 4.23 -7.88
C THR A 114 18.31 3.34 -9.10
N LEU A 115 18.14 3.85 -10.32
CA LEU A 115 18.50 3.12 -11.55
C LEU A 115 19.97 2.70 -11.56
N ALA A 116 20.88 3.61 -11.20
CA ALA A 116 22.29 3.30 -11.11
C ALA A 116 22.56 2.16 -10.11
N LYS A 117 21.86 2.13 -8.98
CA LYS A 117 21.94 1.02 -8.01
C LYS A 117 21.35 -0.30 -8.52
N LEU A 118 20.42 -0.26 -9.46
CA LEU A 118 19.87 -1.43 -10.13
C LEU A 118 20.74 -1.91 -11.30
N GLY A 119 21.80 -1.19 -11.65
CA GLY A 119 22.65 -1.49 -12.82
C GLY A 119 21.93 -1.26 -14.15
N VAL A 120 20.89 -0.42 -14.17
CA VAL A 120 20.08 -0.09 -15.35
C VAL A 120 20.56 1.24 -15.92
N SER A 121 20.73 1.28 -17.25
CA SER A 121 21.16 2.53 -17.94
C SER A 121 20.05 3.59 -17.86
N ASP A 122 20.46 4.85 -17.61
CA ASP A 122 19.56 6.02 -17.61
C ASP A 122 18.94 6.34 -19.01
N THR A 123 19.47 5.70 -20.05
CA THR A 123 18.94 5.83 -21.43
C THR A 123 17.75 4.91 -21.72
N MET A 124 17.40 4.00 -20.81
CA MET A 124 16.22 3.17 -20.98
C MET A 124 14.96 4.00 -20.82
N ALA A 125 14.01 3.80 -21.74
CA ALA A 125 12.70 4.45 -21.65
C ALA A 125 12.00 4.01 -20.35
N GLN A 126 11.50 5.00 -19.61
CA GLN A 126 10.68 4.76 -18.43
C GLN A 126 9.44 3.94 -18.82
N ASN A 127 9.15 2.91 -18.06
CA ASN A 127 7.97 2.07 -18.21
C ASN A 127 7.47 1.61 -16.84
N VAL A 128 6.25 1.07 -16.80
CA VAL A 128 5.57 0.68 -15.56
C VAL A 128 6.37 -0.32 -14.73
N GLU A 129 6.95 -1.31 -15.38
CA GLU A 129 7.76 -2.32 -14.68
C GLU A 129 8.97 -1.67 -14.02
N LEU A 130 9.66 -0.80 -14.74
CA LEU A 130 10.84 -0.11 -14.23
C LEU A 130 10.48 0.85 -13.08
N ASP A 131 9.33 1.54 -13.17
CA ASP A 131 8.82 2.39 -12.09
C ASP A 131 8.62 1.60 -10.80
N ILE A 132 8.01 0.40 -10.91
CA ILE A 132 7.78 -0.47 -9.75
C ILE A 132 9.11 -0.96 -9.17
N ARG A 133 10.04 -1.42 -10.01
CA ARG A 133 11.37 -1.88 -9.57
C ARG A 133 12.17 -0.78 -8.85
N VAL A 134 12.12 0.42 -9.38
CA VAL A 134 12.76 1.60 -8.77
C VAL A 134 12.11 1.91 -7.43
N ALA A 135 10.78 1.88 -7.34
CA ALA A 135 10.07 2.13 -6.09
C ALA A 135 10.42 1.10 -5.01
N VAL A 136 10.37 -0.19 -5.35
CA VAL A 136 10.74 -1.28 -4.42
C VAL A 136 12.19 -1.11 -3.95
N ARG A 137 13.12 -0.85 -4.86
CA ARG A 137 14.52 -0.62 -4.49
C ARG A 137 14.70 0.58 -3.57
N TYR A 138 14.02 1.70 -3.86
CA TYR A 138 14.06 2.90 -3.02
C TYR A 138 13.47 2.63 -1.63
N MET A 139 12.35 1.94 -1.53
CA MET A 139 11.75 1.56 -0.25
C MET A 139 12.68 0.63 0.56
N ASN A 140 13.37 -0.29 -0.09
CA ASN A 140 14.38 -1.13 0.56
C ASN A 140 15.55 -0.33 1.11
N ASP A 141 16.02 0.66 0.36
CA ASP A 141 17.10 1.55 0.83
C ASP A 141 16.63 2.36 2.05
N LEU A 142 15.40 2.87 2.05
CA LEU A 142 14.78 3.51 3.22
C LEU A 142 14.60 2.53 4.38
N GLY A 143 14.18 1.29 4.11
CA GLY A 143 14.06 0.24 5.10
C GLY A 143 15.38 -0.08 5.82
N LYS A 144 16.49 -0.10 5.08
CA LYS A 144 17.84 -0.23 5.64
C LYS A 144 18.20 0.99 6.49
N LEU A 145 17.87 2.19 6.03
CA LEU A 145 18.13 3.45 6.73
C LEU A 145 17.42 3.47 8.10
N PHE A 146 16.22 2.89 8.20
CA PHE A 146 15.44 2.80 9.43
C PHE A 146 15.47 1.39 10.07
N SER A 147 16.51 0.59 9.83
CA SER A 147 16.62 -0.78 10.36
C SER A 147 16.59 -0.85 11.89
N PHE A 148 16.95 0.23 12.58
CA PHE A 148 16.91 0.37 14.04
C PHE A 148 15.48 0.63 14.60
N ILE A 149 14.48 0.88 13.74
CA ILE A 149 13.07 0.97 14.11
C ILE A 149 12.45 -0.44 14.07
N ASN A 150 11.60 -0.78 15.05
CA ASN A 150 10.91 -2.06 15.02
C ASN A 150 10.05 -2.21 13.75
N GLU A 151 9.84 -3.43 13.31
CA GLU A 151 9.22 -3.75 12.03
C GLU A 151 7.82 -3.12 11.87
N LYS A 152 6.99 -3.14 12.92
CA LYS A 152 5.61 -2.63 12.88
C LYS A 152 5.56 -1.11 12.68
N GLU A 153 6.52 -0.40 13.24
CA GLU A 153 6.61 1.06 13.15
C GLU A 153 7.35 1.50 11.88
N ARG A 154 8.33 0.72 11.42
CA ARG A 154 9.28 1.05 10.35
C ARG A 154 8.61 1.49 9.07
N ILE A 155 7.49 0.85 8.69
CA ILE A 155 6.78 1.20 7.45
C ILE A 155 6.33 2.66 7.42
N ASN A 156 5.93 3.24 8.55
CA ASN A 156 5.53 4.64 8.62
C ASN A 156 6.71 5.59 8.35
N TYR A 157 7.90 5.25 8.83
CA TYR A 157 9.14 6.02 8.56
C TYR A 157 9.56 5.91 7.10
N ILE A 158 9.41 4.73 6.50
CA ILE A 158 9.66 4.50 5.08
C ILE A 158 8.70 5.36 4.25
N LEU A 159 7.40 5.27 4.49
CA LEU A 159 6.38 6.04 3.77
C LEU A 159 6.55 7.55 3.96
N GLY A 160 6.80 8.00 5.20
CA GLY A 160 7.08 9.40 5.48
C GLY A 160 8.31 9.93 4.74
N SER A 161 9.36 9.09 4.65
CA SER A 161 10.59 9.44 3.93
C SER A 161 10.44 9.35 2.41
N TYR A 162 9.61 8.44 1.92
CA TYR A 162 9.29 8.31 0.49
C TYR A 162 8.68 9.59 -0.06
N ASN A 163 7.72 10.15 0.65
CA ASN A 163 7.01 11.37 0.26
C ASN A 163 7.77 12.66 0.67
N GLY A 164 8.18 12.78 1.94
CA GLY A 164 8.74 14.01 2.51
C GLY A 164 10.28 14.06 2.56
N GLY A 165 10.93 12.95 2.24
CA GLY A 165 12.40 12.82 2.37
C GLY A 165 12.84 12.45 3.79
N SER A 166 13.88 11.60 3.88
CA SER A 166 14.38 11.09 5.16
C SER A 166 15.04 12.16 6.04
N ASN A 167 15.52 13.24 5.45
CA ASN A 167 16.23 14.31 6.15
C ASN A 167 15.34 14.99 7.21
N HIS A 168 14.10 15.33 6.87
CA HIS A 168 13.16 15.96 7.80
C HIS A 168 12.65 14.97 8.85
N ILE A 169 12.55 13.67 8.51
CA ILE A 169 12.26 12.62 9.50
C ILE A 169 13.39 12.57 10.54
N PHE A 170 14.66 12.66 10.11
CA PHE A 170 15.81 12.71 11.04
C PHE A 170 15.85 13.99 11.87
N ASP A 171 15.46 15.16 11.31
CA ASP A 171 15.33 16.38 12.11
C ASP A 171 14.28 16.22 13.20
N ALA A 172 13.09 15.69 12.87
CA ALA A 172 12.06 15.39 13.87
C ALA A 172 12.58 14.40 14.94
N MET A 173 13.36 13.38 14.54
CA MET A 173 13.95 12.42 15.49
C MET A 173 15.00 13.07 16.41
N ARG A 174 15.75 14.06 15.93
CA ARG A 174 16.72 14.83 16.74
C ARG A 174 16.00 15.71 17.76
N ILE A 175 14.97 16.44 17.34
CA ILE A 175 14.11 17.22 18.24
C ILE A 175 13.41 16.34 19.28
N ALA A 176 12.83 15.22 18.84
CA ALA A 176 12.19 14.25 19.74
C ALA A 176 13.17 13.76 20.82
N ARG A 177 14.40 13.39 20.42
CA ARG A 177 15.46 12.98 21.34
C ARG A 177 15.81 14.08 22.35
N LYS A 178 15.98 15.33 21.88
CA LYS A 178 16.28 16.47 22.74
C LYS A 178 15.21 16.68 23.81
N ASN A 179 13.96 16.48 23.44
CA ASN A 179 12.79 16.73 24.31
C ASN A 179 12.32 15.49 25.08
N GLY A 180 13.09 14.37 25.06
CA GLY A 180 12.71 13.14 25.77
C GLY A 180 11.48 12.42 25.19
N ILE A 181 11.10 12.72 23.93
CA ILE A 181 9.97 12.10 23.22
C ILE A 181 10.44 10.80 22.57
N ASN A 182 9.58 9.76 22.60
CA ASN A 182 9.89 8.49 21.96
C ASN A 182 9.97 8.64 20.44
N ARG A 183 11.19 8.76 19.92
CA ARG A 183 11.47 8.90 18.49
C ARG A 183 11.33 7.61 17.67
N TYR A 184 11.05 6.47 18.30
CA TYR A 184 10.92 5.16 17.68
C TYR A 184 9.46 4.74 17.48
N SER A 185 8.50 5.56 17.87
CA SER A 185 7.08 5.40 17.61
C SER A 185 6.58 6.51 16.70
N TRP A 186 5.92 6.15 15.60
CA TRP A 186 5.38 7.12 14.65
C TRP A 186 4.32 8.04 15.26
N SER A 187 3.48 7.49 16.15
CA SER A 187 2.45 8.28 16.84
C SER A 187 3.05 9.39 17.72
N SER A 188 4.23 9.16 18.30
CA SER A 188 4.96 10.17 19.08
C SER A 188 5.77 11.11 18.19
N LEU A 189 6.30 10.62 17.06
CA LEU A 189 7.15 11.40 16.16
C LEU A 189 6.35 12.34 15.25
N SER A 190 5.16 11.94 14.80
CA SER A 190 4.37 12.72 13.83
C SER A 190 3.99 14.13 14.30
N PRO A 191 3.66 14.39 15.61
CA PRO A 191 3.47 15.76 16.08
C PRO A 191 4.78 16.58 16.06
N VAL A 192 5.92 15.94 16.35
CA VAL A 192 7.24 16.59 16.27
C VAL A 192 7.61 16.92 14.82
N LEU A 193 7.29 16.03 13.87
CA LEU A 193 7.47 16.32 12.45
C LEU A 193 6.63 17.51 12.00
N SER A 194 5.38 17.64 12.49
CA SER A 194 4.53 18.81 12.23
C SER A 194 5.12 20.11 12.78
N SER A 195 5.80 20.05 13.93
CA SER A 195 6.39 21.26 14.53
C SER A 195 7.60 21.81 13.77
N LEU A 196 8.15 21.08 12.80
CA LEU A 196 9.25 21.57 11.95
C LEU A 196 8.86 22.73 11.02
N SER A 197 7.60 23.14 10.96
CA SER A 197 7.15 24.39 10.32
C SER A 197 7.36 25.62 11.21
N ASP A 198 7.52 25.43 12.52
CA ASP A 198 7.70 26.51 13.49
C ASP A 198 9.19 26.99 13.49
N PRO A 199 9.44 28.32 13.32
CA PRO A 199 10.77 28.89 13.39
C PRO A 199 11.54 28.59 14.68
N GLU A 200 10.87 28.49 15.82
CA GLU A 200 11.52 28.16 17.09
C GLU A 200 12.02 26.70 17.11
N VAL A 201 11.40 25.82 16.33
CA VAL A 201 11.77 24.41 16.24
C VAL A 201 12.79 24.16 15.13
N TYR A 202 12.57 24.62 13.89
CA TYR A 202 13.48 24.32 12.81
C TYR A 202 14.81 25.08 12.87
N ASN A 203 14.89 26.20 13.62
CA ASN A 203 16.13 26.91 13.91
C ASN A 203 16.89 26.34 15.11
N ASP A 204 16.37 25.31 15.77
CA ASP A 204 17.10 24.63 16.84
C ASP A 204 18.41 24.05 16.32
N SER A 205 19.46 24.15 17.12
CA SER A 205 20.82 23.71 16.77
C SER A 205 20.95 22.24 16.38
N VAL A 206 19.98 21.39 16.75
CA VAL A 206 19.95 19.96 16.36
C VAL A 206 19.31 19.73 15.00
N CYS A 207 18.55 20.70 14.44
CA CYS A 207 18.00 20.63 13.09
C CYS A 207 19.08 20.93 12.05
N GLN A 208 19.03 20.26 10.91
CA GLN A 208 20.03 20.36 9.85
C GLN A 208 19.44 20.77 8.49
N TYR A 209 18.12 20.61 8.30
CA TYR A 209 17.50 20.73 6.98
C TYR A 209 16.43 21.84 6.92
N GLY A 210 16.24 22.58 8.01
CA GLY A 210 15.38 23.76 8.07
C GLY A 210 13.88 23.46 8.10
N SER A 211 13.09 24.46 7.70
CA SER A 211 11.62 24.39 7.76
C SER A 211 11.04 23.27 6.92
N PHE A 212 10.03 22.61 7.46
CA PHE A 212 9.28 21.54 6.76
C PHE A 212 7.79 21.57 7.11
N ASP A 213 6.93 21.74 6.10
CA ASP A 213 5.50 21.51 6.26
C ASP A 213 5.18 20.03 6.10
N ALA A 214 4.93 19.37 7.20
CA ALA A 214 4.66 17.93 7.24
C ALA A 214 3.23 17.55 6.81
N THR A 215 2.36 18.49 6.53
CA THR A 215 0.92 18.25 6.27
C THR A 215 0.71 17.23 5.16
N GLU A 216 1.37 17.42 4.02
CA GLU A 216 1.27 16.49 2.87
C GLU A 216 1.80 15.11 3.24
N THR A 217 2.97 15.03 3.88
CA THR A 217 3.62 13.79 4.26
C THR A 217 2.81 12.98 5.28
N LEU A 218 2.25 13.62 6.30
CA LEU A 218 1.42 12.95 7.29
C LEU A 218 0.10 12.44 6.69
N ASN A 219 -0.50 13.24 5.79
CA ASN A 219 -1.67 12.82 5.03
C ASN A 219 -1.34 11.63 4.11
N TYR A 220 -0.18 11.64 3.48
CA TYR A 220 0.30 10.56 2.64
C TYR A 220 0.41 9.25 3.41
N VAL A 221 1.16 9.23 4.53
CA VAL A 221 1.30 8.03 5.37
C VAL A 221 -0.07 7.49 5.78
N ARG A 222 -0.97 8.36 6.25
CA ARG A 222 -2.34 7.97 6.64
C ARG A 222 -3.14 7.38 5.47
N ASN A 223 -3.06 8.00 4.29
CA ASN A 223 -3.83 7.58 3.11
C ASN A 223 -3.33 6.24 2.56
N VAL A 224 -2.00 6.04 2.47
CA VAL A 224 -1.41 4.76 2.04
C VAL A 224 -1.77 3.66 3.04
N THR A 225 -1.61 3.90 4.34
CA THR A 225 -1.94 2.90 5.38
C THR A 225 -3.42 2.53 5.35
N ARG A 226 -4.31 3.52 5.18
CA ARG A 226 -5.76 3.28 5.06
C ARG A 226 -6.08 2.44 3.82
N LYS A 227 -5.50 2.76 2.67
CA LYS A 227 -5.71 2.05 1.42
C LYS A 227 -5.15 0.63 1.47
N TYR A 228 -3.99 0.45 2.06
CA TYR A 228 -3.39 -0.87 2.31
C TYR A 228 -4.30 -1.76 3.17
N ASN A 229 -4.83 -1.23 4.28
CA ASN A 229 -5.75 -1.96 5.14
C ASN A 229 -7.07 -2.30 4.43
N GLU A 230 -7.59 -1.41 3.57
CA GLU A 230 -8.73 -1.70 2.71
C GLU A 230 -8.44 -2.90 1.79
N TYR A 231 -7.30 -2.92 1.11
CA TYR A 231 -6.92 -4.00 0.20
C TYR A 231 -6.70 -5.34 0.94
N LYS A 232 -6.10 -5.29 2.14
CA LYS A 232 -5.97 -6.48 3.00
C LYS A 232 -7.33 -7.05 3.40
N SER A 233 -8.25 -6.20 3.80
CA SER A 233 -9.60 -6.63 4.19
C SER A 233 -10.35 -7.25 3.02
N ARG A 234 -10.25 -6.66 1.82
CA ARG A 234 -10.85 -7.22 0.59
C ARG A 234 -10.25 -8.58 0.24
N ASP A 235 -8.93 -8.74 0.34
CA ASP A 235 -8.24 -10.01 0.07
C ASP A 235 -8.67 -11.12 1.06
N LEU A 236 -8.80 -10.79 2.34
CA LEU A 236 -9.30 -11.72 3.34
C LEU A 236 -10.75 -12.16 3.05
N MET A 237 -11.61 -11.23 2.68
CA MET A 237 -13.00 -11.54 2.30
C MET A 237 -13.04 -12.42 1.05
N PHE A 238 -12.25 -12.08 0.02
CA PHE A 238 -12.18 -12.85 -1.21
C PHE A 238 -11.79 -14.31 -0.95
N ARG A 239 -10.71 -14.54 -0.21
CA ARG A 239 -10.25 -15.90 0.18
C ARG A 239 -11.26 -16.66 1.03
N ALA A 240 -12.01 -15.96 1.89
CA ALA A 240 -13.06 -16.59 2.67
C ALA A 240 -14.23 -17.07 1.77
N PHE A 241 -14.61 -16.29 0.75
CA PHE A 241 -15.62 -16.70 -0.22
C PHE A 241 -15.16 -17.87 -1.09
N GLU A 242 -13.92 -17.88 -1.55
CA GLU A 242 -13.37 -19.01 -2.33
C GLU A 242 -13.43 -20.30 -1.53
N LYS A 243 -12.95 -20.28 -0.28
CA LYS A 243 -12.98 -21.46 0.61
C LYS A 243 -14.40 -21.98 0.84
N LEU A 244 -15.38 -21.10 0.98
CA LEU A 244 -16.79 -21.50 1.12
C LEU A 244 -17.34 -22.12 -0.18
N ALA A 245 -16.94 -21.58 -1.35
CA ALA A 245 -17.36 -22.10 -2.64
C ALA A 245 -16.74 -23.49 -2.93
N GLU A 246 -15.53 -23.76 -2.48
CA GLU A 246 -14.88 -25.07 -2.58
C GLU A 246 -15.58 -26.11 -1.69
N ASN A 247 -15.85 -25.79 -0.42
CA ASN A 247 -16.53 -26.70 0.51
C ASN A 247 -17.97 -27.06 0.10
N ASN A 248 -18.63 -26.27 -0.75
CA ASN A 248 -19.97 -26.55 -1.26
C ASN A 248 -19.96 -27.38 -2.55
N LYS A 249 -18.79 -27.75 -3.08
CA LYS A 249 -18.64 -28.61 -4.27
C LYS A 249 -18.41 -30.10 -3.92
N GLU A 250 -18.09 -30.37 -2.65
CA GLU A 250 -18.02 -31.71 -2.06
C GLU A 250 -19.38 -32.14 -1.50
#